data_d7fd302babc6935a5a6cb9845d401d8b
#
_entry.id   d7fd302babc6935a5a6cb9845d401d8b
#
_cell.length_a   1.000
_cell.length_b   1.000
_cell.length_c   1.000
_cell.angle_alpha   90.00
_cell.angle_beta   90.00
_cell.angle_gamma   90.00
#
_symmetry.space_group_name_H-M   'P 1'
#
loop_
_entity.id
_entity.type
_entity.pdbx_description
1 polymer ?
#
loop_
_entity_poly.entity_id
_entity_poly.type
_entity_poly.pdbx_seq_one_letter_code
_entity_poly.pdbx_strand_id
1 'polypeptide(L)'
;MKNNTIFNRTFKVSLVAAALGLVNSALAADVACNSSSVTITGQSGVVLNQCSINPTSPTNEPEWGYLSAVTMTNSSGQLNNVNASLSIPANRHHSFAVMNITNSTTEINGGTYSITNPNNADANGYLFELNNSTVTMHNSKVLMGDNNQDSILEAFALNQKSKLTLNNVNVTSNNDSSIFVYEAENQARPELIVNNSNVSIPQGGIIALRSGVGEVINSHFSATFNNSTISAFALAGAESDKLSDTKSLTENIQLTFNNSTVSGGTTTDSNSVLNLNLNNSNWTTKAFTDEDGVVQTTSLTNLVLNNGVVNLANDNYQGIIVRGNLTGSGTFNLNTNIAENKSDKIVVKGTAEGNHKIGVTNQGANVANGKVTLVETNGGNAAFSLTNPNNRVDLGAYQYFLTKEGNNWVLANSKNAVTPTPPVATVTPSKPVVTPSKPVVTPNKPVVTPTAPVLPSTPLLS
;
A
#
# COMPACT_ATOMS: atom_id res chain seq x y z
N MET A 1 -4.70 -9.10 31.89
CA MET A 1 -6.05 -9.60 31.67
C MET A 1 -6.98 -8.39 31.61
N LYS A 2 -7.18 -7.84 30.44
CA LYS A 2 -8.18 -6.79 30.19
C LYS A 2 -9.41 -7.46 29.55
N ASN A 3 -10.54 -7.33 30.20
CA ASN A 3 -11.81 -7.85 29.75
C ASN A 3 -12.30 -7.07 28.52
N ASN A 4 -12.25 -7.68 27.35
CA ASN A 4 -12.96 -7.18 26.19
C ASN A 4 -14.45 -7.53 26.33
N THR A 5 -15.24 -6.55 26.66
CA THR A 5 -16.70 -6.69 26.71
C THR A 5 -17.25 -6.55 25.28
N ILE A 6 -17.61 -7.67 24.67
CA ILE A 6 -18.26 -7.73 23.37
C ILE A 6 -19.68 -7.18 23.50
N PHE A 7 -19.97 -6.06 22.84
CA PHE A 7 -21.32 -5.49 22.77
C PHE A 7 -22.16 -6.20 21.70
N ASN A 8 -23.11 -7.02 22.14
CA ASN A 8 -24.21 -7.50 21.32
C ASN A 8 -25.17 -6.34 21.03
N ARG A 9 -25.18 -5.82 19.81
CA ARG A 9 -26.22 -4.87 19.35
C ARG A 9 -27.31 -5.63 18.62
N THR A 10 -28.46 -5.71 19.25
CA THR A 10 -29.71 -6.15 18.62
C THR A 10 -30.32 -4.96 17.89
N PHE A 11 -30.28 -4.97 16.56
CA PHE A 11 -31.00 -3.98 15.75
C PHE A 11 -32.50 -4.21 15.87
N LYS A 12 -33.21 -3.24 16.39
CA LYS A 12 -34.68 -3.19 16.25
C LYS A 12 -34.99 -2.66 14.85
N VAL A 13 -35.40 -3.55 13.95
CA VAL A 13 -35.96 -3.18 12.65
C VAL A 13 -37.37 -2.65 12.92
N SER A 14 -37.56 -1.35 12.78
CA SER A 14 -38.89 -0.75 12.69
C SER A 14 -39.48 -1.05 11.30
N LEU A 15 -40.42 -1.94 11.24
CA LEU A 15 -41.20 -2.24 10.04
C LEU A 15 -42.16 -1.06 9.78
N VAL A 16 -41.79 -0.17 8.86
CA VAL A 16 -42.74 0.83 8.33
C VAL A 16 -43.37 0.25 7.06
N ALA A 17 -44.71 0.15 7.11
CA ALA A 17 -45.53 -0.40 6.05
C ALA A 17 -45.29 0.26 4.70
N ALA A 18 -45.06 -0.55 3.66
CA ALA A 18 -44.96 -0.12 2.28
C ALA A 18 -46.32 0.36 1.77
N ALA A 19 -46.47 1.66 1.54
CA ALA A 19 -47.49 2.17 0.66
C ALA A 19 -46.97 2.08 -0.79
N LEU A 20 -47.60 1.27 -1.62
CA LEU A 20 -47.43 1.26 -3.06
C LEU A 20 -47.90 2.63 -3.60
N GLY A 21 -47.00 3.53 -3.82
CA GLY A 21 -47.23 4.81 -4.47
C GLY A 21 -46.62 4.81 -5.88
N LEU A 22 -47.45 5.07 -6.85
CA LEU A 22 -47.24 5.29 -8.27
C LEU A 22 -45.85 5.85 -8.61
N VAL A 23 -45.19 5.23 -9.58
CA VAL A 23 -43.93 5.70 -10.17
C VAL A 23 -44.21 7.03 -10.90
N ASN A 24 -44.10 8.12 -10.20
CA ASN A 24 -43.87 9.41 -10.81
C ASN A 24 -42.38 9.50 -11.11
N SER A 25 -42.04 9.72 -12.37
CA SER A 25 -40.71 10.21 -12.75
C SER A 25 -40.52 11.57 -12.07
N ALA A 26 -40.01 11.55 -10.83
CA ALA A 26 -39.68 12.77 -10.11
C ALA A 26 -38.55 13.45 -10.87
N LEU A 27 -38.78 14.66 -11.32
CA LEU A 27 -37.73 15.64 -11.66
C LEU A 27 -36.72 15.61 -10.49
N ALA A 28 -35.44 15.60 -10.82
CA ALA A 28 -34.36 15.66 -9.83
C ALA A 28 -34.70 16.71 -8.76
N ALA A 29 -34.90 16.29 -7.53
CA ALA A 29 -35.17 17.23 -6.46
C ALA A 29 -33.84 17.85 -6.01
N ASP A 30 -33.68 19.15 -6.25
CA ASP A 30 -32.61 19.92 -5.64
C ASP A 30 -32.88 20.00 -4.13
N VAL A 31 -32.07 19.30 -3.35
CA VAL A 31 -32.14 19.41 -1.89
C VAL A 31 -31.36 20.61 -1.44
N ALA A 32 -32.02 21.51 -0.72
CA ALA A 32 -31.35 22.68 -0.16
C ALA A 32 -30.30 22.25 0.87
N CYS A 33 -29.06 22.63 0.64
CA CYS A 33 -27.98 22.44 1.57
C CYS A 33 -27.88 23.62 2.53
N ASN A 34 -28.17 23.33 3.78
CA ASN A 34 -27.80 24.22 4.89
C ASN A 34 -26.67 23.49 5.66
N SER A 35 -25.96 24.17 6.51
CA SER A 35 -24.82 23.64 7.26
C SER A 35 -25.15 22.45 8.21
N SER A 36 -26.41 22.03 8.30
CA SER A 36 -26.90 20.89 9.08
C SER A 36 -26.83 19.58 8.30
N SER A 37 -27.02 18.45 8.98
CA SER A 37 -27.09 17.14 8.35
C SER A 37 -28.18 17.06 7.29
N VAL A 38 -27.91 16.32 6.21
CA VAL A 38 -28.85 16.05 5.12
C VAL A 38 -29.27 14.58 5.17
N THR A 39 -30.59 14.33 5.19
CA THR A 39 -31.14 12.96 5.15
C THR A 39 -32.00 12.78 3.91
N ILE A 40 -31.72 11.73 3.13
CA ILE A 40 -32.39 11.37 1.89
C ILE A 40 -32.88 9.93 2.03
N THR A 41 -34.19 9.71 1.98
CA THR A 41 -34.78 8.37 2.18
C THR A 41 -35.83 8.08 1.13
N GLY A 42 -35.71 6.94 0.44
CA GLY A 42 -36.69 6.48 -0.54
C GLY A 42 -36.83 7.36 -1.78
N GLN A 43 -35.80 8.14 -2.12
CA GLN A 43 -35.81 9.09 -3.22
C GLN A 43 -34.90 8.64 -4.37
N SER A 44 -35.29 8.92 -5.59
CA SER A 44 -34.49 8.64 -6.77
C SER A 44 -34.13 9.92 -7.54
N GLY A 45 -32.91 9.96 -8.10
CA GLY A 45 -32.46 11.09 -8.88
C GLY A 45 -32.25 12.38 -8.08
N VAL A 46 -31.94 12.27 -6.79
CA VAL A 46 -31.65 13.44 -5.95
C VAL A 46 -30.34 14.08 -6.39
N VAL A 47 -30.30 15.42 -6.41
CA VAL A 47 -29.09 16.18 -6.74
C VAL A 47 -28.78 17.16 -5.61
N LEU A 48 -27.54 17.08 -5.12
CA LEU A 48 -26.94 18.06 -4.21
C LEU A 48 -25.85 18.83 -4.98
N ASN A 49 -25.98 20.13 -5.08
CA ASN A 49 -25.05 20.96 -5.84
C ASN A 49 -24.36 21.99 -4.94
N GLN A 50 -23.02 22.06 -5.01
CA GLN A 50 -22.21 23.13 -4.39
C GLN A 50 -22.52 23.36 -2.91
N CYS A 51 -22.63 22.28 -2.14
CA CYS A 51 -22.99 22.33 -0.73
C CYS A 51 -21.76 22.29 0.18
N SER A 52 -21.92 22.90 1.36
CA SER A 52 -21.01 22.66 2.49
C SER A 52 -21.84 22.16 3.66
N ILE A 53 -21.60 20.91 4.06
CA ILE A 53 -22.35 20.21 5.10
C ILE A 53 -21.37 19.91 6.26
N ASN A 54 -21.60 20.58 7.37
CA ASN A 54 -20.71 20.52 8.52
C ASN A 54 -21.54 20.54 9.82
N PRO A 55 -22.25 19.46 10.13
CA PRO A 55 -23.11 19.41 11.29
C PRO A 55 -22.28 19.49 12.58
N THR A 56 -22.74 20.30 13.50
CA THR A 56 -22.23 20.32 14.87
C THR A 56 -23.00 19.32 15.71
N SER A 57 -22.31 18.54 16.53
CA SER A 57 -22.98 17.65 17.46
C SER A 57 -23.84 18.44 18.44
N PRO A 58 -25.13 18.11 18.61
CA PRO A 58 -25.97 18.77 19.60
C PRO A 58 -25.37 18.54 21.01
N THR A 59 -25.39 19.62 21.81
CA THR A 59 -24.83 19.59 23.17
C THR A 59 -25.65 18.69 24.15
N ASN A 60 -26.88 18.33 23.79
CA ASN A 60 -27.84 17.62 24.65
C ASN A 60 -28.22 16.22 24.17
N GLU A 61 -27.52 15.67 23.18
CA GLU A 61 -27.74 14.26 22.75
C GLU A 61 -27.25 13.29 23.83
N PRO A 62 -27.89 12.09 23.92
CA PRO A 62 -27.45 11.07 24.84
C PRO A 62 -25.98 10.66 24.56
N GLU A 63 -25.30 10.21 25.58
CA GLU A 63 -23.89 9.80 25.58
C GLU A 63 -23.53 8.79 24.47
N TRP A 64 -24.54 8.12 23.92
CA TRP A 64 -24.44 7.14 22.84
C TRP A 64 -25.33 7.55 21.66
N GLY A 65 -24.76 7.95 20.56
CA GLY A 65 -25.46 8.36 19.35
C GLY A 65 -24.67 8.07 18.08
N TYR A 66 -25.33 8.18 16.95
CA TYR A 66 -24.73 8.12 15.62
C TYR A 66 -24.95 9.46 14.94
N LEU A 67 -23.88 10.11 14.51
CA LEU A 67 -23.92 11.38 13.79
C LEU A 67 -23.43 11.20 12.37
N SER A 68 -24.22 11.67 11.39
CA SER A 68 -23.82 11.70 9.98
C SER A 68 -24.03 13.08 9.37
N ALA A 69 -23.13 13.51 8.51
CA ALA A 69 -23.32 14.73 7.72
C ALA A 69 -24.32 14.47 6.59
N VAL A 70 -24.21 13.36 5.87
CA VAL A 70 -25.16 12.97 4.83
C VAL A 70 -25.59 11.51 5.05
N THR A 71 -26.88 11.28 5.13
CA THR A 71 -27.47 9.94 5.20
C THR A 71 -28.31 9.70 3.95
N MET A 72 -28.02 8.62 3.22
CA MET A 72 -28.82 8.14 2.08
C MET A 72 -29.30 6.73 2.33
N THR A 73 -30.61 6.52 2.28
CA THR A 73 -31.23 5.19 2.50
C THR A 73 -32.23 4.87 1.41
N ASN A 74 -32.10 3.70 0.77
CA ASN A 74 -32.99 3.24 -0.30
C ASN A 74 -33.15 4.30 -1.41
N SER A 75 -32.06 4.96 -1.80
CA SER A 75 -32.10 6.17 -2.62
C SER A 75 -31.07 6.11 -3.75
N SER A 76 -31.23 7.00 -4.72
CA SER A 76 -30.20 7.25 -5.72
C SER A 76 -30.00 8.75 -5.96
N GLY A 77 -28.76 9.17 -6.27
CA GLY A 77 -28.50 10.57 -6.47
C GLY A 77 -27.08 10.92 -6.88
N GLN A 78 -26.87 12.23 -7.08
CA GLN A 78 -25.60 12.83 -7.43
C GLN A 78 -25.23 13.92 -6.44
N LEU A 79 -23.97 13.97 -6.06
CA LEU A 79 -23.38 15.00 -5.23
C LEU A 79 -22.33 15.74 -6.08
N ASN A 80 -22.58 16.99 -6.44
CA ASN A 80 -21.71 17.77 -7.32
C ASN A 80 -21.03 18.89 -6.52
N ASN A 81 -19.71 18.81 -6.37
CA ASN A 81 -18.90 19.75 -5.59
C ASN A 81 -19.42 19.95 -4.16
N VAL A 82 -19.79 18.85 -3.51
CA VAL A 82 -20.25 18.84 -2.12
C VAL A 82 -19.04 18.69 -1.20
N ASN A 83 -18.92 19.61 -0.24
CA ASN A 83 -17.95 19.46 0.84
C ASN A 83 -18.69 19.00 2.10
N ALA A 84 -18.26 17.86 2.65
CA ALA A 84 -18.86 17.35 3.87
C ALA A 84 -17.77 17.03 4.89
N SER A 85 -17.96 17.46 6.13
CA SER A 85 -16.99 17.26 7.19
C SER A 85 -17.64 17.01 8.54
N LEU A 86 -16.93 16.25 9.38
CA LEU A 86 -17.26 16.10 10.79
C LEU A 86 -16.01 16.40 11.64
N SER A 87 -16.25 17.13 12.73
CA SER A 87 -15.27 17.30 13.80
C SER A 87 -15.80 16.59 15.03
N ILE A 88 -15.06 15.60 15.54
CA ILE A 88 -15.48 14.79 16.68
C ILE A 88 -15.39 15.65 17.95
N PRO A 89 -16.48 15.81 18.70
CA PRO A 89 -16.51 16.60 19.91
C PRO A 89 -15.78 15.90 21.05
N ALA A 90 -15.24 16.67 22.00
CA ALA A 90 -14.61 16.13 23.20
C ALA A 90 -15.61 15.33 24.08
N ASN A 91 -15.11 14.31 24.74
CA ASN A 91 -15.82 13.51 25.77
C ASN A 91 -17.07 12.79 25.28
N ARG A 92 -17.07 12.28 24.06
CA ARG A 92 -18.20 11.50 23.54
C ARG A 92 -17.74 10.20 22.91
N HIS A 93 -18.39 9.11 23.34
CA HIS A 93 -18.25 7.76 22.75
C HIS A 93 -19.33 7.57 21.67
N HIS A 94 -19.13 8.16 20.47
CA HIS A 94 -20.11 8.06 19.39
C HIS A 94 -19.52 7.40 18.16
N SER A 95 -20.39 6.77 17.39
CA SER A 95 -20.06 6.38 16.02
C SER A 95 -20.40 7.55 15.08
N PHE A 96 -19.49 7.86 14.18
CA PHE A 96 -19.59 8.96 13.26
C PHE A 96 -19.42 8.48 11.82
N ALA A 97 -20.20 9.04 10.89
CA ALA A 97 -19.93 8.90 9.47
C ALA A 97 -20.16 10.24 8.76
N VAL A 98 -19.21 10.69 7.96
CA VAL A 98 -19.47 11.85 7.11
C VAL A 98 -20.56 11.52 6.10
N MET A 99 -20.47 10.34 5.48
CA MET A 99 -21.47 9.80 4.54
C MET A 99 -21.92 8.42 5.01
N ASN A 100 -23.21 8.25 5.34
CA ASN A 100 -23.84 6.96 5.58
C ASN A 100 -24.75 6.60 4.41
N ILE A 101 -24.43 5.55 3.68
CA ILE A 101 -25.09 5.17 2.43
C ILE A 101 -25.55 3.72 2.52
N THR A 102 -26.87 3.53 2.64
CA THR A 102 -27.50 2.20 2.82
C THR A 102 -28.47 1.90 1.68
N ASN A 103 -28.33 0.72 1.04
CA ASN A 103 -29.16 0.24 -0.07
C ASN A 103 -29.31 1.32 -1.18
N SER A 104 -28.25 2.04 -1.48
CA SER A 104 -28.33 3.23 -2.32
C SER A 104 -27.26 3.22 -3.42
N THR A 105 -27.52 4.04 -4.46
CA THR A 105 -26.54 4.26 -5.54
C THR A 105 -26.25 5.74 -5.63
N THR A 106 -24.96 6.10 -5.51
CA THR A 106 -24.54 7.50 -5.42
C THR A 106 -23.36 7.78 -6.34
N GLU A 107 -23.46 8.84 -7.11
CA GLU A 107 -22.37 9.41 -7.88
C GLU A 107 -21.89 10.70 -7.21
N ILE A 108 -20.59 10.83 -7.01
CA ILE A 108 -19.97 11.97 -6.34
C ILE A 108 -18.99 12.61 -7.30
N ASN A 109 -19.22 13.86 -7.65
CA ASN A 109 -18.45 14.62 -8.62
C ASN A 109 -17.77 15.83 -7.95
N GLY A 110 -16.52 15.70 -7.59
CA GLY A 110 -15.76 16.74 -6.88
C GLY A 110 -16.08 16.85 -5.39
N GLY A 111 -15.52 17.86 -4.76
CA GLY A 111 -15.70 18.14 -3.35
C GLY A 111 -14.62 17.56 -2.44
N THR A 112 -14.72 17.92 -1.17
CA THR A 112 -13.81 17.48 -0.11
C THR A 112 -14.59 16.83 1.03
N TYR A 113 -14.16 15.66 1.44
CA TYR A 113 -14.75 14.88 2.52
C TYR A 113 -13.70 14.71 3.61
N SER A 114 -14.03 15.12 4.84
CA SER A 114 -13.06 15.09 5.94
C SER A 114 -13.66 14.70 7.28
N ILE A 115 -12.87 14.00 8.09
CA ILE A 115 -13.17 13.74 9.48
C ILE A 115 -11.94 14.11 10.33
N THR A 116 -12.17 14.76 11.47
CA THR A 116 -11.10 15.15 12.38
C THR A 116 -11.48 14.83 13.83
N ASN A 117 -10.49 14.48 14.63
CA ASN A 117 -10.64 14.26 16.08
C ASN A 117 -9.72 15.21 16.89
N PRO A 118 -9.98 16.54 16.88
CA PRO A 118 -9.08 17.51 17.48
C PRO A 118 -9.01 17.42 19.02
N ASN A 119 -9.94 16.71 19.63
CA ASN A 119 -10.06 16.61 21.08
C ASN A 119 -9.61 15.27 21.64
N ASN A 120 -9.05 14.39 20.78
CA ASN A 120 -8.64 13.06 21.17
C ASN A 120 -9.77 12.25 21.87
N ALA A 121 -11.00 12.39 21.39
CA ALA A 121 -12.12 11.64 21.93
C ALA A 121 -11.99 10.15 21.56
N ASP A 122 -12.39 9.28 22.45
CA ASP A 122 -12.55 7.84 22.17
C ASP A 122 -13.79 7.65 21.25
N ALA A 123 -13.53 7.58 19.95
CA ALA A 123 -14.59 7.56 18.95
C ALA A 123 -14.22 6.70 17.75
N ASN A 124 -15.22 6.00 17.21
CA ASN A 124 -15.13 5.29 15.94
C ASN A 124 -15.76 6.13 14.84
N GLY A 125 -15.01 6.44 13.80
CA GLY A 125 -15.49 7.31 12.73
C GLY A 125 -15.15 6.80 11.33
N TYR A 126 -16.11 7.01 10.41
CA TYR A 126 -15.94 6.74 8.99
C TYR A 126 -16.10 8.03 8.19
N LEU A 127 -15.33 8.15 7.13
CA LEU A 127 -15.71 9.13 6.11
C LEU A 127 -16.90 8.61 5.30
N PHE A 128 -16.84 7.36 4.86
CA PHE A 128 -17.93 6.73 4.11
C PHE A 128 -18.26 5.37 4.71
N GLU A 129 -19.48 5.20 5.16
CA GLU A 129 -20.01 3.90 5.56
C GLU A 129 -21.02 3.43 4.51
N LEU A 130 -20.66 2.37 3.79
CA LEU A 130 -21.45 1.81 2.70
C LEU A 130 -22.04 0.47 3.14
N ASN A 131 -23.35 0.38 3.16
CA ASN A 131 -24.08 -0.83 3.47
C ASN A 131 -24.92 -1.25 2.25
N ASN A 132 -24.54 -2.34 1.59
CA ASN A 132 -25.20 -2.86 0.38
C ASN A 132 -25.41 -1.76 -0.68
N SER A 133 -24.41 -0.94 -0.92
CA SER A 133 -24.52 0.28 -1.71
C SER A 133 -23.46 0.37 -2.79
N THR A 134 -23.73 1.14 -3.84
CA THR A 134 -22.78 1.43 -4.90
C THR A 134 -22.45 2.92 -4.92
N VAL A 135 -21.17 3.24 -4.77
CA VAL A 135 -20.68 4.62 -4.81
C VAL A 135 -19.60 4.75 -5.89
N THR A 136 -19.75 5.74 -6.75
CA THR A 136 -18.73 6.14 -7.71
C THR A 136 -18.31 7.58 -7.40
N MET A 137 -17.03 7.80 -7.13
CA MET A 137 -16.48 9.10 -6.78
C MET A 137 -15.51 9.57 -7.86
N HIS A 138 -15.63 10.83 -8.25
CA HIS A 138 -14.79 11.47 -9.25
C HIS A 138 -14.17 12.77 -8.73
N ASN A 139 -12.89 13.01 -9.04
CA ASN A 139 -12.21 14.29 -8.85
C ASN A 139 -12.34 14.88 -7.42
N SER A 140 -12.34 14.03 -6.42
CA SER A 140 -12.62 14.40 -5.04
C SER A 140 -11.39 14.28 -4.15
N LYS A 141 -11.47 14.89 -2.96
CA LYS A 141 -10.46 14.75 -1.89
C LYS A 141 -11.08 14.10 -0.67
N VAL A 142 -10.38 13.15 -0.10
CA VAL A 142 -10.75 12.45 1.12
C VAL A 142 -9.62 12.62 2.12
N LEU A 143 -9.91 13.25 3.25
CA LEU A 143 -8.91 13.65 4.24
C LEU A 143 -9.28 13.09 5.60
N MET A 144 -8.42 12.25 6.15
CA MET A 144 -8.52 11.79 7.52
C MET A 144 -7.51 12.54 8.38
N GLY A 145 -7.99 13.11 9.46
CA GLY A 145 -7.14 13.81 10.43
C GLY A 145 -6.35 12.83 11.29
N ASP A 146 -5.53 13.39 12.18
CA ASP A 146 -4.72 12.62 13.10
C ASP A 146 -5.60 11.87 14.11
N ASN A 147 -5.19 10.66 14.44
CA ASN A 147 -5.74 9.88 15.54
C ASN A 147 -4.94 10.10 16.81
N ASN A 148 -5.63 9.94 17.94
CA ASN A 148 -4.97 9.49 19.15
C ASN A 148 -5.08 7.97 19.26
N GLN A 149 -4.38 7.39 20.25
CA GLN A 149 -4.30 5.93 20.46
C GLN A 149 -5.65 5.24 20.77
N ASP A 150 -6.71 5.99 21.06
CA ASP A 150 -7.99 5.45 21.50
C ASP A 150 -9.11 5.64 20.48
N SER A 151 -8.85 6.29 19.34
CA SER A 151 -9.85 6.52 18.28
C SER A 151 -9.49 5.79 17.00
N ILE A 152 -10.49 5.23 16.34
CA ILE A 152 -10.37 4.56 15.04
C ILE A 152 -11.08 5.41 14.00
N LEU A 153 -10.30 6.08 13.15
CA LEU A 153 -10.83 6.84 12.00
C LEU A 153 -10.46 6.10 10.71
N GLU A 154 -11.46 5.70 9.95
CA GLU A 154 -11.33 4.94 8.72
C GLU A 154 -11.98 5.71 7.56
N ALA A 155 -11.41 5.62 6.35
CA ALA A 155 -11.98 6.40 5.25
C ALA A 155 -13.24 5.73 4.68
N PHE A 156 -13.20 4.45 4.37
CA PHE A 156 -14.30 3.75 3.72
C PHE A 156 -14.58 2.41 4.38
N ALA A 157 -15.77 2.26 4.95
CA ALA A 157 -16.31 0.98 5.39
C ALA A 157 -17.21 0.39 4.28
N LEU A 158 -16.82 -0.76 3.74
CA LEU A 158 -17.52 -1.45 2.66
C LEU A 158 -18.18 -2.72 3.22
N ASN A 159 -19.45 -2.63 3.53
CA ASN A 159 -20.19 -3.73 4.15
C ASN A 159 -21.08 -4.46 3.14
N GLN A 160 -21.28 -5.75 3.34
CA GLN A 160 -22.13 -6.64 2.54
C GLN A 160 -21.69 -6.74 1.07
N LYS A 161 -22.49 -6.28 0.11
CA LYS A 161 -22.22 -6.28 -1.33
C LYS A 161 -21.88 -4.90 -1.86
N SER A 162 -21.32 -4.05 -1.01
CA SER A 162 -20.99 -2.68 -1.38
C SER A 162 -19.89 -2.63 -2.43
N LYS A 163 -20.05 -1.68 -3.36
CA LYS A 163 -19.07 -1.40 -4.40
C LYS A 163 -18.66 0.06 -4.36
N LEU A 164 -17.35 0.30 -4.27
CA LEU A 164 -16.76 1.61 -4.32
C LEU A 164 -15.85 1.76 -5.54
N THR A 165 -16.07 2.79 -6.33
CA THR A 165 -15.19 3.16 -7.45
C THR A 165 -14.67 4.59 -7.22
N LEU A 166 -13.35 4.73 -7.20
CA LEU A 166 -12.66 6.01 -7.09
C LEU A 166 -11.97 6.34 -8.42
N ASN A 167 -12.29 7.49 -9.01
CA ASN A 167 -11.72 7.98 -10.27
C ASN A 167 -11.07 9.35 -10.06
N ASN A 168 -9.76 9.44 -10.17
CA ASN A 168 -9.01 10.67 -9.94
C ASN A 168 -9.28 11.27 -8.54
N VAL A 169 -9.20 10.43 -7.51
CA VAL A 169 -9.44 10.79 -6.11
C VAL A 169 -8.11 10.81 -5.35
N ASN A 170 -7.94 11.82 -4.50
CA ASN A 170 -6.81 11.88 -3.59
C ASN A 170 -7.30 11.54 -2.17
N VAL A 171 -6.83 10.41 -1.64
CA VAL A 171 -7.12 9.94 -0.28
C VAL A 171 -5.86 10.07 0.54
N THR A 172 -5.90 10.85 1.60
CA THR A 172 -4.73 11.04 2.48
C THR A 172 -5.10 10.91 3.94
N SER A 173 -4.20 10.28 4.69
CA SER A 173 -4.27 10.15 6.14
C SER A 173 -2.87 10.20 6.74
N ASN A 174 -2.75 10.79 7.92
CA ASN A 174 -1.54 10.73 8.74
C ASN A 174 -1.72 9.81 9.96
N ASN A 175 -2.90 9.21 10.11
CA ASN A 175 -3.17 8.30 11.22
C ASN A 175 -2.64 6.86 10.94
N ASP A 176 -2.73 6.00 11.92
CA ASP A 176 -2.30 4.60 11.91
C ASP A 176 -3.45 3.59 11.67
N SER A 177 -4.66 4.08 11.38
CA SER A 177 -5.84 3.25 11.06
C SER A 177 -5.77 2.69 9.63
N SER A 178 -6.93 2.37 9.04
CA SER A 178 -7.02 1.83 7.67
C SER A 178 -7.84 2.73 6.75
N ILE A 179 -7.49 2.73 5.46
CA ILE A 179 -8.26 3.48 4.45
C ILE A 179 -9.55 2.74 4.10
N PHE A 180 -9.47 1.44 3.78
CA PHE A 180 -10.62 0.62 3.42
C PHE A 180 -10.78 -0.49 4.43
N VAL A 181 -11.95 -0.57 5.03
CA VAL A 181 -12.31 -1.64 5.93
C VAL A 181 -13.55 -2.36 5.42
N TYR A 182 -13.68 -3.62 5.75
CA TYR A 182 -14.85 -4.40 5.40
C TYR A 182 -15.28 -5.32 6.55
N GLU A 183 -16.58 -5.57 6.64
CA GLU A 183 -17.10 -6.53 7.62
C GLU A 183 -17.04 -7.95 7.06
N ALA A 184 -16.61 -8.89 7.92
CA ALA A 184 -16.64 -10.30 7.60
C ALA A 184 -18.05 -10.87 7.77
N GLU A 185 -18.71 -11.12 6.66
CA GLU A 185 -19.99 -11.82 6.58
C GLU A 185 -19.91 -12.93 5.53
N ASN A 186 -20.57 -14.06 5.76
CA ASN A 186 -20.47 -15.24 4.87
C ASN A 186 -20.85 -14.99 3.40
N GLN A 187 -21.69 -14.01 3.12
CA GLN A 187 -22.13 -13.68 1.77
C GLN A 187 -21.69 -12.29 1.31
N ALA A 188 -20.93 -11.59 2.12
CA ALA A 188 -20.38 -10.30 1.75
C ALA A 188 -19.34 -10.47 0.61
N ARG A 189 -19.41 -9.59 -0.36
CA ARG A 189 -18.50 -9.53 -1.50
C ARG A 189 -18.24 -8.07 -1.85
N PRO A 190 -17.67 -7.30 -0.92
CA PRO A 190 -17.35 -5.91 -1.21
C PRO A 190 -16.28 -5.83 -2.31
N GLU A 191 -16.42 -4.83 -3.16
CA GLU A 191 -15.54 -4.58 -4.29
C GLU A 191 -15.02 -3.14 -4.27
N LEU A 192 -13.71 -2.98 -4.43
CA LEU A 192 -13.04 -1.70 -4.54
C LEU A 192 -12.35 -1.57 -5.91
N ILE A 193 -12.61 -0.47 -6.60
CA ILE A 193 -11.92 -0.10 -7.84
C ILE A 193 -11.34 1.30 -7.67
N VAL A 194 -10.04 1.45 -7.89
CA VAL A 194 -9.32 2.72 -7.74
C VAL A 194 -8.60 3.03 -9.06
N ASN A 195 -9.00 4.12 -9.70
CA ASN A 195 -8.49 4.50 -11.01
C ASN A 195 -7.82 5.89 -10.96
N ASN A 196 -6.61 6.01 -11.50
CA ASN A 196 -5.89 7.28 -11.65
C ASN A 196 -5.84 8.10 -10.34
N SER A 197 -5.69 7.42 -9.21
CA SER A 197 -5.85 8.00 -7.89
C SER A 197 -4.59 7.87 -7.05
N ASN A 198 -4.50 8.72 -6.01
CA ASN A 198 -3.45 8.65 -5.02
C ASN A 198 -4.05 8.28 -3.67
N VAL A 199 -3.55 7.21 -3.04
CA VAL A 199 -3.97 6.75 -1.72
C VAL A 199 -2.74 6.68 -0.83
N SER A 200 -2.71 7.49 0.22
CA SER A 200 -1.54 7.61 1.10
C SER A 200 -1.91 7.55 2.57
N ILE A 201 -1.36 6.56 3.26
CA ILE A 201 -1.44 6.38 4.71
C ILE A 201 -0.11 5.79 5.23
N PRO A 202 0.94 6.61 5.36
CA PRO A 202 2.30 6.12 5.61
C PRO A 202 2.47 5.32 6.90
N GLN A 203 1.61 5.53 7.90
CA GLN A 203 1.66 4.88 9.21
C GLN A 203 0.61 3.78 9.40
N GLY A 204 -0.39 3.69 8.53
CA GLY A 204 -1.50 2.76 8.64
C GLY A 204 -1.65 1.79 7.46
N GLY A 205 -2.82 1.15 7.40
CA GLY A 205 -3.15 0.11 6.42
C GLY A 205 -3.99 0.59 5.24
N ILE A 206 -3.88 -0.09 4.10
CA ILE A 206 -4.79 0.15 2.98
C ILE A 206 -6.09 -0.62 3.21
N ILE A 207 -6.01 -1.93 3.50
CA ILE A 207 -7.17 -2.81 3.64
C ILE A 207 -7.08 -3.53 4.98
N ALA A 208 -8.15 -3.44 5.76
CA ALA A 208 -8.29 -4.18 7.00
C ALA A 208 -9.68 -4.83 7.11
N LEU A 209 -9.71 -5.97 7.76
CA LEU A 209 -10.94 -6.61 8.17
C LEU A 209 -11.43 -6.00 9.47
N ARG A 210 -12.72 -5.71 9.51
CA ARG A 210 -13.43 -5.45 10.75
C ARG A 210 -14.07 -6.74 11.25
N SER A 211 -13.97 -7.03 12.54
CA SER A 211 -14.51 -8.26 13.10
C SER A 211 -16.00 -8.43 12.76
N GLY A 212 -16.33 -9.57 12.18
CA GLY A 212 -17.71 -9.88 11.78
C GLY A 212 -18.48 -10.64 12.85
N VAL A 213 -19.79 -10.75 12.66
CA VAL A 213 -20.71 -11.49 13.50
C VAL A 213 -21.09 -12.80 12.82
N GLY A 214 -20.72 -13.94 13.39
CA GLY A 214 -21.06 -15.25 12.82
C GLY A 214 -20.33 -16.40 13.50
N GLU A 215 -20.70 -17.65 13.20
CA GLU A 215 -20.07 -18.85 13.79
C GLU A 215 -18.83 -19.32 12.99
N VAL A 216 -18.94 -19.37 11.68
CA VAL A 216 -17.82 -19.63 10.74
C VAL A 216 -17.93 -18.66 9.61
N ILE A 217 -16.91 -17.83 9.43
CA ILE A 217 -16.93 -16.75 8.45
C ILE A 217 -15.79 -16.94 7.46
N ASN A 218 -16.15 -17.02 6.18
CA ASN A 218 -15.24 -16.93 5.06
C ASN A 218 -15.42 -15.57 4.38
N SER A 219 -14.62 -14.61 4.75
CA SER A 219 -14.69 -13.28 4.18
C SER A 219 -14.10 -13.26 2.75
N HIS A 220 -14.60 -12.36 1.92
CA HIS A 220 -14.05 -12.13 0.58
C HIS A 220 -13.98 -10.64 0.32
N PHE A 221 -12.83 -10.17 -0.09
CA PHE A 221 -12.64 -8.79 -0.50
C PHE A 221 -11.84 -8.75 -1.80
N SER A 222 -12.26 -7.93 -2.74
CA SER A 222 -11.50 -7.70 -3.97
C SER A 222 -11.20 -6.21 -4.18
N ALA A 223 -9.95 -5.90 -4.50
CA ALA A 223 -9.52 -4.55 -4.82
C ALA A 223 -8.69 -4.53 -6.11
N THR A 224 -9.03 -3.61 -6.99
CA THR A 224 -8.30 -3.35 -8.23
C THR A 224 -7.85 -1.89 -8.28
N PHE A 225 -6.56 -1.69 -8.48
CA PHE A 225 -5.93 -0.38 -8.58
C PHE A 225 -5.35 -0.21 -9.98
N ASN A 226 -5.83 0.81 -10.70
CA ASN A 226 -5.43 1.09 -12.08
C ASN A 226 -4.75 2.46 -12.18
N ASN A 227 -3.54 2.51 -12.74
CA ASN A 227 -2.80 3.75 -12.95
C ASN A 227 -2.71 4.62 -11.68
N SER A 228 -2.54 3.99 -10.51
CA SER A 228 -2.66 4.63 -9.22
C SER A 228 -1.37 4.55 -8.41
N THR A 229 -1.21 5.50 -7.48
CA THR A 229 -0.11 5.48 -6.52
C THR A 229 -0.65 5.17 -5.14
N ILE A 230 -0.10 4.12 -4.52
CA ILE A 230 -0.52 3.61 -3.22
C ILE A 230 0.69 3.62 -2.28
N SER A 231 0.58 4.30 -1.17
CA SER A 231 1.64 4.36 -0.16
C SER A 231 1.08 4.11 1.23
N ALA A 232 1.53 3.04 1.87
CA ALA A 232 1.08 2.65 3.19
C ALA A 232 2.21 2.00 4.00
N PHE A 233 1.96 1.80 5.28
CA PHE A 233 2.74 0.90 6.12
C PHE A 233 2.43 -0.56 5.75
N ALA A 234 1.15 -0.93 5.74
CA ALA A 234 0.66 -2.23 5.31
C ALA A 234 -0.35 -2.12 4.15
N LEU A 235 -0.29 -3.00 3.17
CA LEU A 235 -1.30 -3.07 2.11
C LEU A 235 -2.52 -3.88 2.54
N ALA A 236 -2.31 -5.04 3.14
CA ALA A 236 -3.34 -5.91 3.66
C ALA A 236 -2.75 -6.98 4.59
N GLY A 237 -3.56 -7.42 5.54
CA GLY A 237 -3.35 -8.65 6.27
C GLY A 237 -4.51 -9.62 6.00
N ALA A 238 -4.23 -10.89 5.74
CA ALA A 238 -5.23 -11.94 5.64
C ALA A 238 -4.86 -13.04 6.65
N GLU A 239 -5.54 -13.04 7.76
CA GLU A 239 -5.25 -13.91 8.89
C GLU A 239 -6.51 -14.64 9.36
N SER A 240 -6.34 -15.87 9.81
CA SER A 240 -7.41 -16.63 10.43
C SER A 240 -7.44 -16.35 11.92
N ASP A 241 -8.63 -16.19 12.46
CA ASP A 241 -8.81 -16.05 13.89
C ASP A 241 -9.74 -17.13 14.42
N LYS A 242 -9.37 -17.72 15.55
CA LYS A 242 -10.24 -18.57 16.34
C LYS A 242 -10.98 -17.70 17.35
N LEU A 243 -12.08 -17.09 16.92
CA LEU A 243 -12.87 -16.17 17.73
C LEU A 243 -13.47 -16.85 18.99
N SER A 244 -13.72 -18.19 18.95
CA SER A 244 -14.13 -19.03 20.07
C SER A 244 -14.02 -20.51 19.67
N ASP A 245 -14.38 -21.45 20.55
CA ASP A 245 -14.38 -22.89 20.23
C ASP A 245 -15.33 -23.29 19.08
N THR A 246 -16.31 -22.44 18.77
CA THR A 246 -17.30 -22.66 17.70
C THR A 246 -17.20 -21.62 16.58
N LYS A 247 -16.34 -20.60 16.70
CA LYS A 247 -16.24 -19.50 15.74
C LYS A 247 -14.85 -19.45 15.14
N SER A 248 -14.78 -19.44 13.83
CA SER A 248 -13.54 -19.25 13.08
C SER A 248 -13.73 -18.25 11.96
N LEU A 249 -12.70 -17.46 11.71
CA LEU A 249 -12.64 -16.52 10.61
C LEU A 249 -11.52 -16.94 9.68
N THR A 250 -11.79 -16.94 8.37
CA THR A 250 -10.77 -17.00 7.33
C THR A 250 -10.98 -15.87 6.35
N GLU A 251 -9.90 -15.24 5.92
CA GLU A 251 -9.94 -14.15 4.97
C GLU A 251 -9.51 -14.60 3.58
N ASN A 252 -10.19 -14.07 2.58
CA ASN A 252 -9.82 -14.23 1.18
C ASN A 252 -9.76 -12.86 0.52
N ILE A 253 -8.55 -12.35 0.36
CA ILE A 253 -8.28 -11.02 -0.21
C ILE A 253 -7.63 -11.19 -1.59
N GLN A 254 -8.22 -10.53 -2.58
CA GLN A 254 -7.70 -10.46 -3.94
C GLN A 254 -7.27 -9.02 -4.26
N LEU A 255 -5.97 -8.80 -4.45
CA LEU A 255 -5.40 -7.51 -4.85
C LEU A 255 -4.89 -7.58 -6.29
N THR A 256 -5.27 -6.60 -7.09
CA THR A 256 -4.79 -6.45 -8.47
C THR A 256 -4.30 -5.02 -8.70
N PHE A 257 -3.04 -4.89 -9.12
CA PHE A 257 -2.43 -3.62 -9.46
C PHE A 257 -2.08 -3.59 -10.95
N ASN A 258 -2.66 -2.63 -11.67
CA ASN A 258 -2.45 -2.43 -13.10
C ASN A 258 -1.76 -1.08 -13.33
N ASN A 259 -0.59 -1.06 -13.94
CA ASN A 259 0.17 0.16 -14.23
C ASN A 259 0.33 1.08 -13.00
N SER A 260 0.51 0.49 -11.82
CA SER A 260 0.46 1.21 -10.54
C SER A 260 1.80 1.15 -9.80
N THR A 261 2.02 2.15 -8.94
CA THR A 261 3.16 2.16 -8.02
C THR A 261 2.65 1.96 -6.60
N VAL A 262 3.20 0.96 -5.92
CA VAL A 262 2.66 0.49 -4.65
C VAL A 262 3.78 0.35 -3.63
N SER A 263 3.53 0.78 -2.40
CA SER A 263 4.45 0.63 -1.28
C SER A 263 3.70 0.20 -0.03
N GLY A 264 4.18 -0.84 0.63
CA GLY A 264 3.63 -1.39 1.87
C GLY A 264 3.87 -2.89 2.02
N GLY A 265 3.80 -3.39 3.23
CA GLY A 265 3.91 -4.81 3.55
C GLY A 265 2.59 -5.57 3.37
N THR A 266 2.67 -6.89 3.40
CA THR A 266 1.50 -7.79 3.47
C THR A 266 1.77 -8.90 4.47
N THR A 267 0.71 -9.41 5.11
CA THR A 267 0.78 -10.61 5.95
C THR A 267 -0.29 -11.61 5.57
N THR A 268 0.00 -12.89 5.71
CA THR A 268 -1.02 -13.94 5.64
C THR A 268 -0.58 -15.18 6.43
N ASP A 269 -1.53 -15.87 7.01
CA ASP A 269 -1.31 -17.17 7.64
C ASP A 269 -1.55 -18.37 6.69
N SER A 270 -1.60 -19.57 7.21
CA SER A 270 -1.79 -20.80 6.42
C SER A 270 -3.25 -21.07 6.06
N ASN A 271 -4.21 -20.46 6.74
CA ASN A 271 -5.64 -20.74 6.61
C ASN A 271 -6.37 -19.68 5.79
N SER A 272 -5.78 -18.50 5.68
CA SER A 272 -6.32 -17.39 4.90
C SER A 272 -5.65 -17.27 3.54
N VAL A 273 -6.25 -16.53 2.62
CA VAL A 273 -5.77 -16.34 1.26
C VAL A 273 -5.57 -14.87 0.96
N LEU A 274 -4.35 -14.50 0.60
CA LEU A 274 -4.02 -13.20 0.05
C LEU A 274 -3.34 -13.40 -1.30
N ASN A 275 -4.07 -13.09 -2.37
CA ASN A 275 -3.55 -13.16 -3.73
C ASN A 275 -3.21 -11.76 -4.23
N LEU A 276 -2.04 -11.63 -4.84
CA LEU A 276 -1.57 -10.36 -5.36
C LEU A 276 -1.13 -10.51 -6.82
N ASN A 277 -1.73 -9.70 -7.70
CA ASN A 277 -1.42 -9.62 -9.12
C ASN A 277 -0.76 -8.28 -9.42
N LEU A 278 0.43 -8.29 -10.00
CA LEU A 278 1.15 -7.11 -10.46
C LEU A 278 1.22 -7.12 -11.99
N ASN A 279 0.44 -6.27 -12.62
CA ASN A 279 0.41 -6.10 -14.08
C ASN A 279 1.08 -4.75 -14.44
N ASN A 280 2.26 -4.78 -15.05
CA ASN A 280 3.07 -3.58 -15.36
C ASN A 280 3.21 -2.63 -14.15
N SER A 281 3.31 -3.17 -12.96
CA SER A 281 3.25 -2.42 -11.70
C SER A 281 4.52 -2.63 -10.88
N ASN A 282 4.84 -1.63 -10.06
CA ASN A 282 5.99 -1.65 -9.16
C ASN A 282 5.49 -1.76 -7.71
N TRP A 283 5.94 -2.76 -6.99
CA TRP A 283 5.68 -2.93 -5.57
C TRP A 283 6.96 -2.87 -4.77
N THR A 284 7.03 -1.91 -3.85
CA THR A 284 8.10 -1.84 -2.85
C THR A 284 7.55 -2.41 -1.54
N THR A 285 8.09 -3.56 -1.14
CA THR A 285 7.68 -4.21 0.10
C THR A 285 8.22 -3.43 1.30
N LYS A 286 7.51 -3.54 2.41
CA LYS A 286 7.99 -3.05 3.71
C LYS A 286 7.87 -4.19 4.72
N ALA A 287 8.90 -4.34 5.52
CA ALA A 287 8.74 -5.09 6.74
C ALA A 287 8.06 -4.18 7.77
N PHE A 288 7.34 -4.77 8.66
CA PHE A 288 6.72 -4.05 9.76
C PHE A 288 6.95 -4.79 11.07
N THR A 289 6.91 -4.03 12.14
CA THR A 289 6.99 -4.59 13.49
C THR A 289 5.57 -4.64 14.03
N ASP A 290 5.13 -5.79 14.47
CA ASP A 290 3.82 -5.96 15.09
C ASP A 290 3.75 -5.33 16.51
N GLU A 291 2.58 -5.40 17.14
CA GLU A 291 2.35 -4.85 18.48
C GLU A 291 3.24 -5.50 19.56
N ASP A 292 3.69 -6.73 19.34
CA ASP A 292 4.60 -7.47 20.21
C ASP A 292 6.08 -7.11 19.96
N GLY A 293 6.37 -6.21 19.02
CA GLY A 293 7.73 -5.80 18.65
C GLY A 293 8.44 -6.79 17.73
N VAL A 294 7.73 -7.77 17.17
CA VAL A 294 8.29 -8.75 16.24
C VAL A 294 8.28 -8.23 14.82
N VAL A 295 9.44 -8.29 14.16
CA VAL A 295 9.55 -7.90 12.75
C VAL A 295 8.90 -8.95 11.87
N GLN A 296 7.84 -8.56 11.19
CA GLN A 296 7.10 -9.39 10.26
C GLN A 296 7.68 -9.30 8.86
N THR A 297 7.99 -10.45 8.28
CA THR A 297 8.39 -10.54 6.87
C THR A 297 7.13 -10.49 6.00
N THR A 298 7.17 -9.67 4.94
CA THR A 298 6.09 -9.62 3.95
C THR A 298 5.75 -11.04 3.47
N SER A 299 4.49 -11.42 3.62
CA SER A 299 3.96 -12.73 3.20
C SER A 299 2.61 -12.61 2.50
N LEU A 300 2.37 -13.53 1.56
CA LEU A 300 1.12 -13.64 0.80
C LEU A 300 0.93 -15.09 0.34
N THR A 301 -0.28 -15.41 -0.11
CA THR A 301 -0.56 -16.77 -0.60
C THR A 301 -0.02 -16.95 -2.01
N ASN A 302 -0.53 -16.23 -3.00
CA ASN A 302 -0.08 -16.36 -4.39
C ASN A 302 0.37 -15.02 -4.96
N LEU A 303 1.47 -15.05 -5.71
CA LEU A 303 2.01 -13.90 -6.43
C LEU A 303 1.99 -14.16 -7.93
N VAL A 304 1.28 -13.33 -8.66
CA VAL A 304 1.25 -13.35 -10.12
C VAL A 304 1.94 -12.10 -10.65
N LEU A 305 2.99 -12.28 -11.44
CA LEU A 305 3.72 -11.19 -12.08
C LEU A 305 3.45 -11.20 -13.59
N ASN A 306 2.93 -10.13 -14.09
CA ASN A 306 2.80 -9.87 -15.51
C ASN A 306 3.56 -8.57 -15.82
N ASN A 307 4.87 -8.71 -16.07
CA ASN A 307 5.80 -7.58 -16.16
C ASN A 307 5.82 -6.71 -14.88
N GLY A 308 5.55 -7.34 -13.73
CA GLY A 308 5.59 -6.67 -12.42
C GLY A 308 7.02 -6.60 -11.87
N VAL A 309 7.27 -5.58 -11.06
CA VAL A 309 8.54 -5.40 -10.34
C VAL A 309 8.28 -5.43 -8.85
N VAL A 310 9.03 -6.27 -8.13
CA VAL A 310 9.02 -6.35 -6.66
C VAL A 310 10.35 -5.84 -6.13
N ASN A 311 10.33 -4.74 -5.42
CA ASN A 311 11.52 -4.16 -4.79
C ASN A 311 11.58 -4.61 -3.33
N LEU A 312 12.51 -5.50 -3.04
CA LEU A 312 12.84 -5.97 -1.69
C LEU A 312 14.05 -5.22 -1.11
N ALA A 313 14.71 -4.40 -1.94
CA ALA A 313 15.95 -3.71 -1.63
C ALA A 313 15.74 -2.67 -0.51
N ASN A 314 15.67 -3.14 0.72
CA ASN A 314 15.66 -2.36 1.94
C ASN A 314 16.88 -2.73 2.81
N ASP A 315 17.18 -1.92 3.83
CA ASP A 315 18.43 -2.01 4.59
C ASP A 315 18.54 -3.24 5.51
N ASN A 316 17.48 -4.04 5.64
CA ASN A 316 17.41 -5.11 6.65
C ASN A 316 17.50 -6.54 6.12
N TYR A 317 17.81 -6.74 4.83
CA TYR A 317 17.84 -8.04 4.16
C TYR A 317 16.57 -8.88 4.41
N GLN A 318 15.43 -8.22 4.29
CA GLN A 318 14.14 -8.87 4.48
C GLN A 318 13.64 -9.42 3.15
N GLY A 319 13.15 -10.64 3.21
CA GLY A 319 12.63 -11.31 2.05
C GLY A 319 11.13 -11.14 1.87
N ILE A 320 10.61 -11.96 0.97
CA ILE A 320 9.19 -12.17 0.76
C ILE A 320 8.87 -13.66 0.87
N ILE A 321 7.76 -13.98 1.51
CA ILE A 321 7.26 -15.36 1.62
C ILE A 321 6.01 -15.51 0.79
N VAL A 322 6.08 -16.25 -0.31
CA VAL A 322 4.94 -16.70 -1.09
C VAL A 322 4.56 -18.10 -0.59
N ARG A 323 3.50 -18.21 0.19
CA ARG A 323 3.09 -19.48 0.84
C ARG A 323 2.54 -20.50 -0.14
N GLY A 324 1.90 -20.06 -1.21
CA GLY A 324 1.46 -20.84 -2.36
C GLY A 324 2.40 -20.68 -3.55
N ASN A 325 1.88 -20.18 -4.67
CA ASN A 325 2.58 -20.22 -5.95
C ASN A 325 3.05 -18.82 -6.40
N LEU A 326 4.23 -18.82 -7.01
CA LEU A 326 4.74 -17.72 -7.83
C LEU A 326 4.55 -18.07 -9.30
N THR A 327 3.87 -17.22 -10.07
CA THR A 327 3.61 -17.47 -11.50
C THR A 327 3.84 -16.23 -12.35
N GLY A 328 3.93 -16.45 -13.68
CA GLY A 328 4.06 -15.39 -14.66
C GLY A 328 5.50 -14.97 -14.94
N SER A 329 5.75 -13.68 -15.14
CA SER A 329 7.09 -13.15 -15.45
C SER A 329 7.25 -11.73 -14.89
N GLY A 330 8.31 -11.51 -14.14
CA GLY A 330 8.58 -10.21 -13.54
C GLY A 330 10.01 -10.08 -13.04
N THR A 331 10.27 -8.99 -12.32
CA THR A 331 11.60 -8.65 -11.80
C THR A 331 11.55 -8.49 -10.29
N PHE A 332 12.54 -9.02 -9.60
CA PHE A 332 12.79 -8.81 -8.18
C PHE A 332 14.09 -8.04 -8.01
N ASN A 333 14.08 -6.95 -7.24
CA ASN A 333 15.27 -6.21 -6.87
C ASN A 333 15.64 -6.53 -5.42
N LEU A 334 16.85 -7.01 -5.20
CA LEU A 334 17.35 -7.55 -3.93
C LEU A 334 18.63 -6.84 -3.50
N ASN A 335 18.78 -6.63 -2.19
CA ASN A 335 20.06 -6.32 -1.56
C ASN A 335 20.76 -7.59 -1.09
N THR A 336 22.08 -7.59 -1.16
CA THR A 336 22.95 -8.64 -0.62
C THR A 336 24.12 -8.05 0.15
N ASN A 337 24.62 -8.81 1.12
CA ASN A 337 25.94 -8.66 1.69
C ASN A 337 26.62 -10.04 1.62
N ILE A 338 27.27 -10.30 0.50
CA ILE A 338 27.83 -11.61 0.20
C ILE A 338 28.92 -11.97 1.21
N ALA A 339 29.68 -10.95 1.69
CA ALA A 339 30.74 -11.15 2.68
C ALA A 339 30.22 -11.71 4.01
N GLU A 340 28.98 -11.32 4.39
CA GLU A 340 28.34 -11.76 5.61
C GLU A 340 27.32 -12.88 5.40
N ASN A 341 27.19 -13.40 4.17
CA ASN A 341 26.19 -14.39 3.78
C ASN A 341 24.75 -13.92 4.08
N LYS A 342 24.46 -12.63 3.84
CA LYS A 342 23.15 -12.02 4.02
C LYS A 342 22.56 -11.60 2.67
N SER A 343 21.27 -11.77 2.50
CA SER A 343 20.52 -11.30 1.32
C SER A 343 19.06 -11.15 1.62
N ASP A 344 18.43 -10.23 0.90
CA ASP A 344 16.99 -10.34 0.65
C ASP A 344 16.72 -11.70 -0.01
N LYS A 345 15.58 -12.32 0.31
CA LYS A 345 15.28 -13.66 -0.15
C LYS A 345 13.84 -13.78 -0.64
N ILE A 346 13.68 -14.50 -1.74
CA ILE A 346 12.36 -14.90 -2.24
C ILE A 346 12.14 -16.35 -1.80
N VAL A 347 11.13 -16.58 -0.96
CA VAL A 347 10.80 -17.93 -0.46
C VAL A 347 9.43 -18.34 -1.00
N VAL A 348 9.38 -19.34 -1.87
CA VAL A 348 8.14 -19.88 -2.44
C VAL A 348 7.88 -21.25 -1.82
N LYS A 349 6.87 -21.36 -0.97
CA LYS A 349 6.52 -22.62 -0.29
C LYS A 349 5.74 -23.59 -1.17
N GLY A 350 5.07 -23.11 -2.20
CA GLY A 350 4.46 -23.90 -3.27
C GLY A 350 5.37 -24.01 -4.48
N THR A 351 4.81 -23.95 -5.69
CA THR A 351 5.57 -24.04 -6.94
C THR A 351 5.90 -22.65 -7.51
N ALA A 352 7.08 -22.55 -8.11
CA ALA A 352 7.48 -21.38 -8.88
C ALA A 352 7.46 -21.71 -10.37
N GLU A 353 6.75 -20.92 -11.16
CA GLU A 353 6.56 -21.08 -12.60
C GLU A 353 6.89 -19.78 -13.34
N GLY A 354 7.32 -19.90 -14.59
CA GLY A 354 7.57 -18.77 -15.47
C GLY A 354 9.00 -18.26 -15.50
N ASN A 355 9.20 -17.05 -16.05
CA ASN A 355 10.53 -16.49 -16.27
C ASN A 355 10.70 -15.20 -15.47
N HIS A 356 11.55 -15.23 -14.47
CA HIS A 356 11.78 -14.12 -13.58
C HIS A 356 13.19 -13.57 -13.68
N LYS A 357 13.34 -12.29 -13.41
CA LYS A 357 14.61 -11.58 -13.39
C LYS A 357 14.94 -11.15 -11.98
N ILE A 358 16.22 -11.09 -11.65
CA ILE A 358 16.72 -10.62 -10.35
C ILE A 358 17.75 -9.53 -10.57
N GLY A 359 17.47 -8.34 -10.06
CA GLY A 359 18.44 -7.26 -9.92
C GLY A 359 19.11 -7.34 -8.55
N VAL A 360 20.44 -7.45 -8.51
CA VAL A 360 21.19 -7.56 -7.25
C VAL A 360 22.00 -6.30 -7.01
N THR A 361 21.88 -5.73 -5.82
CA THR A 361 22.76 -4.68 -5.29
C THR A 361 23.50 -5.24 -4.08
N ASN A 362 24.85 -5.36 -4.19
CA ASN A 362 25.64 -5.81 -3.03
C ASN A 362 26.10 -4.61 -2.21
N GLN A 363 25.85 -4.64 -0.91
CA GLN A 363 26.19 -3.61 0.06
C GLN A 363 27.45 -3.95 0.89
N GLY A 364 27.95 -5.20 0.79
CA GLY A 364 29.06 -5.70 1.57
C GLY A 364 30.41 -5.55 0.88
N ALA A 365 31.45 -5.99 1.61
CA ALA A 365 32.82 -6.01 1.09
C ALA A 365 32.97 -7.03 -0.07
N ASN A 366 33.99 -6.82 -0.91
CA ASN A 366 34.34 -7.72 -1.97
C ASN A 366 35.03 -8.97 -1.41
N VAL A 367 34.51 -10.16 -1.67
CA VAL A 367 35.06 -11.44 -1.20
C VAL A 367 35.20 -12.42 -2.35
N ALA A 368 36.20 -13.29 -2.26
CA ALA A 368 36.54 -14.24 -3.32
C ALA A 368 35.61 -15.46 -3.38
N ASN A 369 35.08 -15.92 -2.24
CA ASN A 369 34.39 -17.21 -2.10
C ASN A 369 33.04 -17.10 -1.39
N GLY A 370 32.37 -15.96 -1.56
CA GLY A 370 31.05 -15.74 -0.99
C GLY A 370 29.96 -16.54 -1.73
N LYS A 371 28.91 -16.85 -1.02
CA LYS A 371 27.74 -17.55 -1.55
C LYS A 371 26.50 -17.10 -0.79
N VAL A 372 25.43 -16.72 -1.49
CA VAL A 372 24.14 -16.37 -0.87
C VAL A 372 23.00 -17.01 -1.65
N THR A 373 21.98 -17.48 -0.95
CA THR A 373 20.75 -17.97 -1.56
C THR A 373 19.77 -16.83 -1.75
N LEU A 374 19.37 -16.59 -3.00
CA LEU A 374 18.41 -15.52 -3.36
C LEU A 374 16.98 -16.02 -3.48
N VAL A 375 16.80 -17.26 -3.95
CA VAL A 375 15.48 -17.86 -4.12
C VAL A 375 15.47 -19.27 -3.53
N GLU A 376 14.45 -19.55 -2.73
CA GLU A 376 14.11 -20.87 -2.24
C GLU A 376 12.75 -21.27 -2.78
N THR A 377 12.63 -22.44 -3.42
CA THR A 377 11.34 -22.94 -3.91
C THR A 377 11.11 -24.37 -3.46
N ASN A 378 9.84 -24.78 -3.39
CA ASN A 378 9.48 -26.17 -3.15
C ASN A 378 9.31 -26.98 -4.46
N GLY A 379 9.68 -26.38 -5.60
CA GLY A 379 9.61 -26.99 -6.92
C GLY A 379 9.06 -26.05 -7.99
N GLY A 380 8.70 -26.64 -9.11
CA GLY A 380 8.24 -25.89 -10.29
C GLY A 380 9.32 -25.71 -11.35
N ASN A 381 8.94 -25.10 -12.46
CA ASN A 381 9.81 -24.95 -13.64
C ASN A 381 10.28 -23.51 -13.86
N ALA A 382 10.14 -22.63 -12.85
CA ALA A 382 10.59 -21.25 -12.98
C ALA A 382 12.07 -21.15 -13.36
N ALA A 383 12.37 -20.22 -14.26
CA ALA A 383 13.70 -19.78 -14.59
C ALA A 383 13.98 -18.40 -13.99
N PHE A 384 15.15 -18.24 -13.38
CA PHE A 384 15.62 -16.96 -12.88
C PHE A 384 16.92 -16.56 -13.60
N SER A 385 17.05 -15.27 -13.93
CA SER A 385 18.25 -14.71 -14.53
C SER A 385 18.54 -13.34 -13.92
N LEU A 386 19.81 -12.90 -13.96
CA LEU A 386 20.18 -11.59 -13.46
C LEU A 386 19.84 -10.49 -14.46
N THR A 387 19.43 -9.32 -13.97
CA THR A 387 19.34 -8.07 -14.75
C THR A 387 20.68 -7.32 -14.76
N ASN A 388 21.62 -7.68 -13.88
CA ASN A 388 22.94 -7.07 -13.81
C ASN A 388 23.70 -7.23 -15.14
N PRO A 389 24.56 -6.30 -15.52
CA PRO A 389 25.32 -6.36 -16.77
C PRO A 389 26.04 -7.70 -16.96
N ASN A 390 26.00 -8.23 -18.17
CA ASN A 390 26.59 -9.52 -18.51
C ASN A 390 26.03 -10.72 -17.71
N ASN A 391 24.81 -10.60 -17.15
CA ASN A 391 24.14 -11.63 -16.35
C ASN A 391 25.00 -12.10 -15.16
N ARG A 392 25.70 -11.18 -14.50
CA ARG A 392 26.57 -11.44 -13.35
C ARG A 392 26.63 -10.21 -12.42
N VAL A 393 27.07 -10.42 -11.19
CA VAL A 393 27.39 -9.37 -10.24
C VAL A 393 28.89 -9.24 -10.12
N ASP A 394 29.43 -8.07 -10.45
CA ASP A 394 30.87 -7.78 -10.37
C ASP A 394 31.18 -7.06 -9.03
N LEU A 395 32.07 -7.67 -8.22
CA LEU A 395 32.54 -7.15 -6.94
C LEU A 395 34.04 -7.01 -6.95
N GLY A 396 34.54 -5.89 -7.45
CA GLY A 396 35.97 -5.66 -7.69
C GLY A 396 36.54 -6.66 -8.72
N ALA A 397 37.44 -7.51 -8.29
CA ALA A 397 38.04 -8.55 -9.15
C ALA A 397 37.19 -9.85 -9.21
N TYR A 398 36.12 -9.94 -8.45
CA TYR A 398 35.33 -11.16 -8.33
C TYR A 398 34.03 -11.07 -9.08
N GLN A 399 33.61 -12.17 -9.69
CA GLN A 399 32.40 -12.31 -10.47
C GLN A 399 31.49 -13.35 -9.86
N TYR A 400 30.22 -13.00 -9.68
CA TYR A 400 29.22 -13.86 -9.10
C TYR A 400 28.13 -14.14 -10.13
N PHE A 401 27.73 -15.40 -10.21
CA PHE A 401 26.74 -15.89 -11.17
C PHE A 401 25.57 -16.53 -10.41
N LEU A 402 24.39 -16.37 -10.96
CA LEU A 402 23.20 -17.04 -10.45
C LEU A 402 23.16 -18.47 -11.00
N THR A 403 23.14 -19.44 -10.11
CA THR A 403 23.08 -20.87 -10.45
C THR A 403 21.96 -21.57 -9.70
N LYS A 404 21.35 -22.56 -10.34
CA LYS A 404 20.33 -23.40 -9.69
C LYS A 404 21.03 -24.57 -8.95
N GLU A 405 20.73 -24.68 -7.65
CA GLU A 405 21.19 -25.79 -6.80
C GLU A 405 19.96 -26.48 -6.18
N GLY A 406 19.61 -27.67 -6.70
CA GLY A 406 18.35 -28.30 -6.35
C GLY A 406 17.14 -27.42 -6.75
N ASN A 407 16.34 -27.05 -5.78
CA ASN A 407 15.20 -26.15 -5.97
C ASN A 407 15.52 -24.68 -5.66
N ASN A 408 16.77 -24.37 -5.31
CA ASN A 408 17.18 -23.03 -4.91
C ASN A 408 18.00 -22.35 -6.00
N TRP A 409 18.00 -21.02 -5.97
CA TRP A 409 18.84 -20.18 -6.82
C TRP A 409 19.83 -19.42 -5.96
N VAL A 410 21.11 -19.63 -6.28
CA VAL A 410 22.24 -19.19 -5.46
C VAL A 410 23.12 -18.28 -6.27
N LEU A 411 23.53 -17.17 -5.68
CA LEU A 411 24.56 -16.29 -6.21
C LEU A 411 25.91 -16.72 -5.62
N ALA A 412 26.81 -17.17 -6.47
CA ALA A 412 28.12 -17.66 -6.06
C ALA A 412 29.22 -17.26 -7.03
N ASN A 413 30.45 -17.15 -6.52
CA ASN A 413 31.61 -16.95 -7.37
C ASN A 413 31.81 -18.20 -8.25
N SER A 414 32.06 -17.99 -9.54
CA SER A 414 32.43 -19.09 -10.43
C SER A 414 33.82 -19.62 -10.07
N LYS A 415 33.92 -20.95 -9.85
CA LYS A 415 35.23 -21.61 -9.70
C LYS A 415 36.13 -21.47 -10.91
N ASN A 416 35.58 -21.03 -12.05
CA ASN A 416 36.26 -20.76 -13.32
C ASN A 416 36.39 -19.26 -13.62
N ALA A 417 36.22 -18.38 -12.65
CA ALA A 417 36.59 -16.99 -12.85
C ALA A 417 38.07 -16.95 -13.21
N VAL A 418 38.32 -16.66 -14.47
CA VAL A 418 39.69 -16.47 -14.96
C VAL A 418 40.26 -15.33 -14.11
N THR A 419 41.21 -15.65 -13.26
CA THR A 419 42.01 -14.64 -12.57
C THR A 419 42.45 -13.65 -13.65
N PRO A 420 42.15 -12.33 -13.58
CA PRO A 420 42.61 -11.42 -14.58
C PRO A 420 44.12 -11.60 -14.62
N THR A 421 44.64 -12.03 -15.75
CA THR A 421 46.07 -12.08 -15.95
C THR A 421 46.58 -10.69 -15.65
N PRO A 422 47.52 -10.51 -14.69
CA PRO A 422 48.10 -9.20 -14.46
C PRO A 422 48.52 -8.63 -15.84
N PRO A 423 48.30 -7.36 -16.14
CA PRO A 423 48.70 -6.81 -17.42
C PRO A 423 50.15 -7.20 -17.65
N VAL A 424 50.37 -7.98 -18.70
CA VAL A 424 51.75 -8.33 -19.13
C VAL A 424 52.49 -7.00 -19.21
N ALA A 425 53.50 -6.87 -18.36
CA ALA A 425 54.35 -5.69 -18.38
C ALA A 425 54.82 -5.50 -19.81
N THR A 426 54.36 -4.45 -20.45
CA THR A 426 54.77 -4.09 -21.80
C THR A 426 56.27 -4.01 -21.77
N VAL A 427 56.93 -4.91 -22.47
CA VAL A 427 58.39 -4.88 -22.64
C VAL A 427 58.69 -3.56 -23.28
N THR A 428 59.31 -2.65 -22.52
CA THR A 428 59.74 -1.36 -23.00
C THR A 428 60.72 -1.60 -24.13
N PRO A 429 60.49 -1.08 -25.33
CA PRO A 429 61.49 -1.22 -26.42
C PRO A 429 62.78 -0.59 -25.97
N SER A 430 63.88 -1.35 -26.10
CA SER A 430 65.23 -0.90 -25.79
C SER A 430 65.59 0.39 -26.61
N LYS A 431 65.91 1.44 -25.88
CA LYS A 431 66.24 2.75 -26.34
C LYS A 431 67.55 2.68 -27.20
N PRO A 432 67.62 3.27 -28.42
CA PRO A 432 68.87 3.41 -29.11
C PRO A 432 69.75 4.38 -28.35
N VAL A 433 70.98 3.97 -28.12
CA VAL A 433 72.05 4.81 -27.57
C VAL A 433 72.48 5.80 -28.65
N VAL A 434 72.20 7.08 -28.42
CA VAL A 434 72.84 8.18 -29.19
C VAL A 434 73.43 9.12 -28.17
N THR A 435 74.73 9.30 -28.31
CA THR A 435 75.62 10.16 -27.50
C THR A 435 75.32 11.65 -27.73
N PRO A 436 75.20 12.49 -26.70
CA PRO A 436 74.81 13.87 -26.88
C PRO A 436 76.05 14.78 -27.10
N SER A 437 75.91 15.71 -28.01
CA SER A 437 76.73 16.95 -28.04
C SER A 437 75.89 18.08 -27.39
N LYS A 438 76.57 18.76 -26.47
CA LYS A 438 76.03 19.89 -25.70
C LYS A 438 76.08 21.17 -26.56
N PRO A 439 75.14 22.10 -26.43
CA PRO A 439 75.50 23.42 -25.96
C PRO A 439 74.60 24.03 -24.89
N VAL A 440 75.23 24.82 -24.08
CA VAL A 440 74.72 25.64 -22.97
C VAL A 440 74.04 26.88 -23.51
N VAL A 441 72.85 27.21 -22.93
CA VAL A 441 72.41 28.62 -22.75
C VAL A 441 71.43 28.67 -21.54
N THR A 442 71.78 29.54 -20.62
CA THR A 442 71.05 29.93 -19.41
C THR A 442 70.09 31.10 -19.69
N PRO A 443 69.38 31.66 -18.73
CA PRO A 443 67.94 31.46 -18.47
C PRO A 443 67.14 32.78 -18.59
N ASN A 444 65.83 32.71 -18.53
CA ASN A 444 65.06 33.82 -17.94
C ASN A 444 63.70 33.35 -17.46
N LYS A 445 63.50 33.63 -16.21
CA LYS A 445 62.25 33.44 -15.44
C LYS A 445 61.32 34.66 -15.62
N PRO A 446 60.01 34.50 -15.64
CA PRO A 446 59.19 35.35 -14.79
C PRO A 446 58.26 34.58 -13.88
N VAL A 447 58.18 35.06 -12.67
CA VAL A 447 57.25 34.74 -11.57
C VAL A 447 55.89 35.33 -11.90
N VAL A 448 54.85 34.53 -11.79
CA VAL A 448 53.50 35.04 -11.71
C VAL A 448 52.81 34.33 -10.53
N THR A 449 52.42 35.14 -9.54
CA THR A 449 51.67 34.79 -8.33
C THR A 449 50.19 34.62 -8.66
N PRO A 450 49.50 33.58 -8.19
CA PRO A 450 48.04 33.51 -8.33
C PRO A 450 47.36 34.28 -7.22
N THR A 451 46.40 35.12 -7.61
CA THR A 451 45.46 35.85 -6.72
C THR A 451 44.27 34.94 -6.42
N ALA A 452 43.89 34.89 -5.14
CA ALA A 452 42.73 34.13 -4.65
C ALA A 452 41.37 34.78 -5.08
N PRO A 453 40.33 34.00 -5.31
CA PRO A 453 39.01 34.55 -5.62
C PRO A 453 38.26 35.03 -4.38
N VAL A 454 37.64 36.20 -4.52
CA VAL A 454 36.77 36.87 -3.54
C VAL A 454 35.39 36.27 -3.57
N LEU A 455 34.85 35.92 -2.37
CA LEU A 455 33.46 35.52 -2.18
C LEU A 455 32.51 36.73 -2.26
N PRO A 456 31.34 36.60 -2.85
CA PRO A 456 30.33 37.66 -2.80
C PRO A 456 29.51 37.60 -1.48
N SER A 457 29.31 38.78 -0.91
CA SER A 457 28.50 39.05 0.29
C SER A 457 26.99 39.00 -0.02
N THR A 458 26.24 38.33 0.87
CA THR A 458 24.78 38.33 0.92
C THR A 458 24.21 39.68 1.37
N PRO A 459 23.11 40.19 0.80
CA PRO A 459 22.43 41.34 1.37
C PRO A 459 21.41 40.90 2.43
N LEU A 460 21.42 41.61 3.55
CA LEU A 460 20.38 41.63 4.59
C LEU A 460 19.12 42.31 4.05
N LEU A 461 17.98 41.69 4.28
CA LEU A 461 16.67 42.30 4.10
C LEU A 461 16.14 42.81 5.45
N SER A 462 15.73 44.04 5.43
CA SER A 462 14.98 44.75 6.45
C SER A 462 13.52 44.29 6.49
#